data_0f369d82f73541084f2ee9ce1856929e
#
_entry.id   0f369d82f73541084f2ee9ce1856929e
#
_cell.length_a   1.000
_cell.length_b   1.000
_cell.length_c   1.000
_cell.angle_alpha   90.00
_cell.angle_beta   90.00
_cell.angle_gamma   90.00
#
_symmetry.space_group_name_H-M   'P 1'
#
loop_
_entity.id
_entity.type
_entity.pdbx_description
1 polymer ?
#
loop_
_entity_poly.entity_id
_entity_poly.type
_entity_poly.pdbx_seq_one_letter_code
_entity_poly.pdbx_strand_id
1 'polypeptide(L)'
;MIRGSHAPTRKRAALVNGFSLIELMASVAIITILMSAVFSFMGQAQRRFQGNQVDTESNQSARAAMELMTQEIGQAGYNPDFTVNKTIPAGAPASASAQCVTFNDITQINPGDWLLVDTGVNNEIAQAIGITGNGCPAGTPNQVQVRFQMNHNLAGGSALPIPVASYKMPYPDGILQVAGSSTDALLEIFGDINSNGAINYVVYGLTPTIPATSVCIPTVVPPTVCAASNNFTFYNLRRSITAVTFNTGASNNPSSPLVQNVLYNTATGKGPTGQPLFGYPNLVVVGIVPNQITVVGTIVITLSIAVNPKSMEVNTVTWHTMATQIRPLNLIAALAANQAGASKYVGKLPPGLPMTYPANY
;
A
#
# COMPACT_ATOMS: atom_id res chain seq x y z
N MET A 1 -63.79 52.33 -75.85
CA MET A 1 -62.81 53.15 -75.17
C MET A 1 -63.23 53.24 -73.68
N ILE A 2 -62.60 52.47 -72.81
CA ILE A 2 -62.90 52.57 -71.40
C ILE A 2 -61.60 52.97 -70.69
N ARG A 3 -61.53 54.14 -70.10
CA ARG A 3 -60.43 54.66 -69.33
C ARG A 3 -60.52 54.14 -67.92
N GLY A 4 -59.56 53.27 -67.57
CA GLY A 4 -59.38 52.77 -66.21
C GLY A 4 -58.68 53.90 -65.36
N SER A 5 -59.39 54.30 -64.30
CA SER A 5 -58.89 55.23 -63.31
C SER A 5 -58.09 54.44 -62.26
N HIS A 6 -56.74 54.64 -62.22
CA HIS A 6 -55.89 54.11 -61.12
C HIS A 6 -55.90 55.09 -59.92
N ALA A 7 -56.51 54.61 -58.84
CA ALA A 7 -56.43 55.30 -57.56
C ALA A 7 -55.08 55.07 -56.89
N PRO A 8 -54.38 56.09 -56.37
CA PRO A 8 -53.09 55.87 -55.67
C PRO A 8 -53.30 55.28 -54.27
N THR A 9 -52.77 54.09 -54.05
CA THR A 9 -52.68 53.45 -52.74
C THR A 9 -51.76 54.29 -51.83
N ARG A 10 -52.32 55.00 -50.86
CA ARG A 10 -51.60 55.66 -49.79
C ARG A 10 -50.95 54.64 -48.91
N LYS A 11 -49.60 54.49 -49.02
CA LYS A 11 -48.79 53.76 -48.00
C LYS A 11 -48.91 54.50 -46.68
N ARG A 12 -49.57 53.92 -45.70
CA ARG A 12 -49.53 54.44 -44.33
C ARG A 12 -48.11 54.25 -43.86
N ALA A 13 -47.39 55.36 -43.65
CA ALA A 13 -46.15 55.40 -42.91
C ALA A 13 -46.43 54.86 -41.50
N ALA A 14 -45.95 53.69 -41.16
CA ALA A 14 -45.99 53.17 -39.78
C ALA A 14 -45.16 54.18 -38.96
N LEU A 15 -45.82 54.87 -38.07
CA LEU A 15 -45.15 55.67 -37.05
C LEU A 15 -44.29 54.76 -36.21
N VAL A 16 -42.99 54.75 -36.46
CA VAL A 16 -41.99 54.15 -35.58
C VAL A 16 -42.02 54.95 -34.28
N ASN A 17 -42.79 54.47 -33.30
CA ASN A 17 -42.72 55.07 -31.96
C ASN A 17 -41.32 54.80 -31.38
N GLY A 18 -40.53 55.83 -31.18
CA GLY A 18 -39.24 55.73 -30.52
C GLY A 18 -39.43 55.29 -29.07
N PHE A 19 -38.50 54.47 -28.56
CA PHE A 19 -38.49 54.03 -27.17
C PHE A 19 -38.45 55.23 -26.22
N SER A 20 -39.29 55.23 -25.19
CA SER A 20 -39.25 56.20 -24.11
C SER A 20 -38.02 55.96 -23.23
N LEU A 21 -37.37 57.03 -22.79
CA LEU A 21 -36.20 56.92 -21.88
C LEU A 21 -36.53 56.17 -20.59
N ILE A 22 -37.75 56.28 -20.09
CA ILE A 22 -38.24 55.56 -18.91
C ILE A 22 -38.36 54.06 -19.17
N GLU A 23 -38.75 53.67 -20.38
CA GLU A 23 -38.90 52.28 -20.79
C GLU A 23 -37.54 51.60 -20.93
N LEU A 24 -36.53 52.32 -21.41
CA LEU A 24 -35.16 51.88 -21.47
C LEU A 24 -34.57 51.71 -20.06
N MET A 25 -34.79 52.67 -19.14
CA MET A 25 -34.34 52.55 -17.74
C MET A 25 -35.00 51.35 -17.02
N ALA A 26 -36.30 51.17 -17.22
CA ALA A 26 -37.03 50.00 -16.65
C ALA A 26 -36.51 48.68 -17.19
N SER A 27 -36.24 48.60 -18.48
CA SER A 27 -35.69 47.39 -19.12
C SER A 27 -34.30 47.06 -18.57
N VAL A 28 -33.40 48.05 -18.45
CA VAL A 28 -32.05 47.84 -17.88
C VAL A 28 -32.12 47.40 -16.41
N ALA A 29 -33.04 48.02 -15.62
CA ALA A 29 -33.22 47.62 -14.24
C ALA A 29 -33.67 46.13 -14.11
N ILE A 30 -34.63 45.71 -14.91
CA ILE A 30 -35.12 44.33 -14.92
C ILE A 30 -34.00 43.37 -15.37
N ILE A 31 -33.27 43.70 -16.44
CA ILE A 31 -32.17 42.89 -16.93
C ILE A 31 -31.06 42.77 -15.85
N THR A 32 -30.74 43.84 -15.15
CA THR A 32 -29.72 43.79 -14.08
C THR A 32 -30.12 42.89 -12.94
N ILE A 33 -31.41 42.93 -12.52
CA ILE A 33 -31.93 42.03 -11.47
C ILE A 33 -31.87 40.55 -11.95
N LEU A 34 -32.31 40.28 -13.18
CA LEU A 34 -32.29 38.94 -13.74
C LEU A 34 -30.86 38.39 -13.88
N MET A 35 -29.93 39.20 -14.37
CA MET A 35 -28.52 38.82 -14.48
C MET A 35 -27.89 38.56 -13.10
N SER A 36 -28.20 39.36 -12.09
CA SER A 36 -27.77 39.14 -10.72
C SER A 36 -28.25 37.78 -10.18
N ALA A 37 -29.50 37.43 -10.42
CA ALA A 37 -30.06 36.13 -10.03
C ALA A 37 -29.38 34.97 -10.77
N VAL A 38 -29.16 35.13 -12.08
CA VAL A 38 -28.46 34.10 -12.89
C VAL A 38 -27.02 33.89 -12.42
N PHE A 39 -26.27 34.95 -12.18
CA PHE A 39 -24.89 34.86 -11.67
C PHE A 39 -24.84 34.23 -10.29
N SER A 40 -25.78 34.54 -9.39
CA SER A 40 -25.87 33.92 -8.08
C SER A 40 -26.12 32.39 -8.19
N PHE A 41 -27.08 31.99 -9.04
CA PHE A 41 -27.39 30.60 -9.30
C PHE A 41 -26.20 29.87 -9.93
N MET A 42 -25.54 30.46 -10.92
CA MET A 42 -24.38 29.89 -11.58
C MET A 42 -23.20 29.69 -10.59
N GLY A 43 -22.96 30.66 -9.71
CA GLY A 43 -21.95 30.54 -8.66
C GLY A 43 -22.25 29.40 -7.68
N GLN A 44 -23.51 29.19 -7.31
CA GLN A 44 -23.91 28.06 -6.47
C GLN A 44 -23.75 26.71 -7.21
N ALA A 45 -24.16 26.66 -8.48
CA ALA A 45 -24.03 25.47 -9.31
C ALA A 45 -22.55 25.05 -9.49
N GLN A 46 -21.66 26.03 -9.74
CA GLN A 46 -20.24 25.79 -9.85
C GLN A 46 -19.62 25.24 -8.54
N ARG A 47 -19.99 25.82 -7.39
CA ARG A 47 -19.53 25.31 -6.08
C ARG A 47 -19.97 23.88 -5.82
N ARG A 48 -21.22 23.54 -6.15
CA ARG A 48 -21.76 22.18 -6.02
C ARG A 48 -21.03 21.20 -6.96
N PHE A 49 -20.80 21.62 -8.20
CA PHE A 49 -20.08 20.80 -9.17
C PHE A 49 -18.65 20.52 -8.72
N GLN A 50 -17.91 21.53 -8.26
CA GLN A 50 -16.57 21.36 -7.71
C GLN A 50 -16.57 20.45 -6.48
N GLY A 51 -17.55 20.59 -5.58
CA GLY A 51 -17.69 19.69 -4.44
C GLY A 51 -17.89 18.22 -4.85
N ASN A 52 -18.81 17.97 -5.78
CA ASN A 52 -19.09 16.63 -6.29
C ASN A 52 -17.87 16.01 -7.02
N GLN A 53 -17.10 16.83 -7.74
CA GLN A 53 -15.88 16.38 -8.41
C GLN A 53 -14.83 15.92 -7.38
N VAL A 54 -14.55 16.73 -6.36
CA VAL A 54 -13.60 16.39 -5.30
C VAL A 54 -14.04 15.12 -4.55
N ASP A 55 -15.34 14.99 -4.26
CA ASP A 55 -15.90 13.80 -3.64
C ASP A 55 -15.69 12.55 -4.49
N THR A 56 -15.98 12.65 -5.79
CA THR A 56 -15.81 11.54 -6.73
C THR A 56 -14.33 11.13 -6.83
N GLU A 57 -13.42 12.09 -6.97
CA GLU A 57 -11.97 11.85 -7.02
C GLU A 57 -11.45 11.21 -5.73
N SER A 58 -11.89 11.70 -4.58
CA SER A 58 -11.51 11.15 -3.27
C SER A 58 -11.99 9.70 -3.11
N ASN A 59 -13.24 9.40 -3.51
CA ASN A 59 -13.78 8.06 -3.46
C ASN A 59 -13.08 7.10 -4.43
N GLN A 60 -12.74 7.56 -5.63
CA GLN A 60 -11.98 6.76 -6.60
C GLN A 60 -10.57 6.47 -6.09
N SER A 61 -9.87 7.48 -5.57
CA SER A 61 -8.53 7.32 -5.00
C SER A 61 -8.54 6.35 -3.82
N ALA A 62 -9.55 6.43 -2.97
CA ALA A 62 -9.71 5.52 -1.84
C ALA A 62 -9.93 4.06 -2.27
N ARG A 63 -10.81 3.84 -3.25
CA ARG A 63 -11.06 2.49 -3.79
C ARG A 63 -9.80 1.92 -4.42
N ALA A 64 -9.09 2.71 -5.23
CA ALA A 64 -7.83 2.30 -5.84
C ALA A 64 -6.76 1.96 -4.78
N ALA A 65 -6.64 2.77 -3.72
CA ALA A 65 -5.74 2.50 -2.62
C ALA A 65 -6.11 1.22 -1.86
N MET A 66 -7.40 1.00 -1.58
CA MET A 66 -7.89 -0.22 -0.93
C MET A 66 -7.62 -1.47 -1.76
N GLU A 67 -7.81 -1.39 -3.08
CA GLU A 67 -7.53 -2.49 -4.00
C GLU A 67 -6.03 -2.80 -4.04
N LEU A 68 -5.18 -1.77 -4.17
CA LEU A 68 -3.72 -1.91 -4.12
C LEU A 68 -3.26 -2.54 -2.81
N MET A 69 -3.73 -2.02 -1.67
CA MET A 69 -3.39 -2.58 -0.35
C MET A 69 -3.86 -4.03 -0.22
N THR A 70 -5.06 -4.35 -0.71
CA THR A 70 -5.59 -5.73 -0.69
C THR A 70 -4.71 -6.68 -1.49
N GLN A 71 -4.28 -6.27 -2.67
CA GLN A 71 -3.41 -7.05 -3.53
C GLN A 71 -2.03 -7.26 -2.88
N GLU A 72 -1.41 -6.21 -2.38
CA GLU A 72 -0.08 -6.27 -1.78
C GLU A 72 -0.06 -7.05 -0.46
N ILE A 73 -1.06 -6.87 0.40
CA ILE A 73 -1.22 -7.66 1.62
C ILE A 73 -1.46 -9.13 1.28
N GLY A 74 -2.21 -9.42 0.22
CA GLY A 74 -2.40 -10.78 -0.26
C GLY A 74 -1.09 -11.45 -0.67
N GLN A 75 -0.14 -10.69 -1.19
CA GLN A 75 1.19 -11.16 -1.60
C GLN A 75 2.24 -11.06 -0.47
N ALA A 76 1.91 -10.48 0.67
CA ALA A 76 2.83 -10.34 1.78
C ALA A 76 3.40 -11.72 2.20
N GLY A 77 4.70 -11.77 2.46
CA GLY A 77 5.41 -13.00 2.79
C GLY A 77 5.70 -13.93 1.61
N TYR A 78 5.33 -13.54 0.38
CA TYR A 78 5.70 -14.33 -0.78
C TYR A 78 7.22 -14.30 -0.99
N ASN A 79 7.82 -15.48 -0.99
CA ASN A 79 9.23 -15.68 -1.21
C ASN A 79 9.40 -16.34 -2.58
N PRO A 80 9.90 -15.60 -3.60
CA PRO A 80 9.96 -16.11 -4.95
C PRO A 80 10.93 -17.27 -5.09
N ASP A 81 10.55 -18.26 -5.87
CA ASP A 81 11.47 -19.31 -6.28
C ASP A 81 12.41 -18.78 -7.35
N PHE A 82 13.69 -19.15 -7.27
CA PHE A 82 14.60 -18.95 -8.38
C PHE A 82 14.57 -20.16 -9.32
N THR A 83 14.76 -19.89 -10.61
CA THR A 83 14.81 -20.96 -11.60
C THR A 83 16.04 -21.86 -11.40
N VAL A 84 15.96 -23.10 -11.88
CA VAL A 84 16.98 -24.16 -11.78
C VAL A 84 18.35 -23.81 -12.41
N ASN A 85 18.55 -22.54 -12.80
CA ASN A 85 19.80 -22.06 -13.41
C ASN A 85 20.93 -21.76 -12.40
N LYS A 86 20.69 -21.94 -11.12
CA LYS A 86 21.71 -21.82 -10.10
C LYS A 86 22.53 -23.09 -10.07
N THR A 87 23.83 -22.96 -10.06
CA THR A 87 24.72 -24.10 -10.03
C THR A 87 25.96 -23.79 -9.19
N ILE A 88 26.55 -24.85 -8.65
CA ILE A 88 27.87 -24.81 -8.05
C ILE A 88 28.84 -25.35 -9.10
N PRO A 89 29.75 -24.51 -9.65
CA PRO A 89 30.63 -24.90 -10.76
C PRO A 89 31.75 -25.87 -10.37
N ALA A 90 32.08 -25.95 -9.09
CA ALA A 90 33.11 -26.84 -8.55
C ALA A 90 32.54 -27.79 -7.50
N GLY A 91 33.20 -28.91 -7.24
CA GLY A 91 32.78 -29.83 -6.16
C GLY A 91 32.76 -29.13 -4.80
N ALA A 92 31.83 -29.53 -3.95
CA ALA A 92 31.68 -29.05 -2.59
C ALA A 92 31.74 -30.21 -1.59
N PRO A 93 32.68 -30.22 -0.63
CA PRO A 93 32.80 -31.28 0.35
C PRO A 93 31.76 -31.16 1.46
N ALA A 94 31.40 -32.29 2.05
CA ALA A 94 30.71 -32.31 3.34
C ALA A 94 31.59 -31.60 4.40
N SER A 95 30.98 -30.83 5.26
CA SER A 95 31.70 -30.11 6.29
C SER A 95 30.92 -30.08 7.60
N ALA A 96 31.64 -30.27 8.71
CA ALA A 96 31.06 -30.11 10.04
C ALA A 96 30.69 -28.68 10.38
N SER A 97 31.31 -27.70 9.71
CA SER A 97 31.06 -26.26 9.86
C SER A 97 30.57 -25.66 8.54
N ALA A 98 29.90 -24.51 8.64
CA ALA A 98 29.50 -23.76 7.46
C ALA A 98 30.71 -23.27 6.69
N GLN A 99 30.68 -23.39 5.37
CA GLN A 99 31.75 -22.99 4.43
C GLN A 99 31.18 -22.08 3.35
N CYS A 100 32.00 -21.17 2.82
CA CYS A 100 31.62 -20.33 1.70
C CYS A 100 31.88 -21.04 0.39
N VAL A 101 30.82 -21.33 -0.35
CA VAL A 101 30.85 -22.03 -1.63
C VAL A 101 30.48 -21.08 -2.73
N THR A 102 31.23 -21.08 -3.83
CA THR A 102 30.98 -20.24 -4.98
C THR A 102 29.88 -20.83 -5.86
N PHE A 103 28.90 -20.00 -6.18
CA PHE A 103 27.80 -20.29 -7.10
C PHE A 103 28.02 -19.55 -8.42
N ASN A 104 27.37 -19.97 -9.49
CA ASN A 104 27.37 -19.22 -10.74
C ASN A 104 26.67 -17.86 -10.59
N ASP A 105 25.65 -17.79 -9.76
CA ASP A 105 24.85 -16.62 -9.47
C ASP A 105 24.12 -16.79 -8.12
N ILE A 106 24.11 -15.75 -7.30
CA ILE A 106 23.42 -15.73 -6.00
C ILE A 106 22.22 -14.79 -5.97
N THR A 107 21.83 -14.21 -7.11
CA THR A 107 20.63 -13.38 -7.21
C THR A 107 19.43 -14.18 -6.69
N GLN A 108 18.61 -13.60 -5.84
CA GLN A 108 17.46 -14.23 -5.18
C GLN A 108 17.80 -15.28 -4.09
N ILE A 109 19.07 -15.53 -3.79
CA ILE A 109 19.45 -16.34 -2.63
C ILE A 109 19.67 -15.41 -1.45
N ASN A 110 18.96 -15.66 -0.36
CA ASN A 110 19.02 -14.87 0.85
C ASN A 110 19.53 -15.72 2.03
N PRO A 111 20.23 -15.14 2.99
CA PRO A 111 20.51 -15.83 4.24
C PRO A 111 19.21 -16.30 4.91
N GLY A 112 19.18 -17.56 5.29
CA GLY A 112 17.98 -18.23 5.83
C GLY A 112 17.21 -19.08 4.82
N ASP A 113 17.43 -18.89 3.51
CA ASP A 113 16.80 -19.71 2.47
C ASP A 113 17.24 -21.16 2.54
N TRP A 114 16.33 -22.05 2.20
CA TRP A 114 16.62 -23.46 2.01
C TRP A 114 16.86 -23.76 0.53
N LEU A 115 17.95 -24.46 0.26
CA LEU A 115 18.41 -24.81 -1.08
C LEU A 115 18.32 -26.32 -1.26
N LEU A 116 17.76 -26.72 -2.38
CA LEU A 116 17.83 -28.11 -2.83
C LEU A 116 19.06 -28.24 -3.71
N VAL A 117 20.08 -28.91 -3.21
CA VAL A 117 21.38 -29.03 -3.87
C VAL A 117 21.54 -30.42 -4.42
N ASP A 118 21.98 -30.50 -5.68
CA ASP A 118 22.26 -31.74 -6.39
C ASP A 118 21.02 -32.54 -6.79
N THR A 119 21.22 -33.71 -7.35
CA THR A 119 20.16 -34.61 -7.83
C THR A 119 20.41 -36.08 -7.43
N GLY A 120 19.37 -36.88 -7.49
CA GLY A 120 19.44 -38.33 -7.23
C GLY A 120 19.84 -38.63 -5.79
N VAL A 121 20.78 -39.53 -5.61
CA VAL A 121 21.23 -40.01 -4.28
C VAL A 121 22.06 -38.95 -3.52
N ASN A 122 22.58 -37.94 -4.21
CA ASN A 122 23.36 -36.87 -3.61
C ASN A 122 22.54 -35.63 -3.28
N ASN A 123 21.23 -35.73 -3.48
CA ASN A 123 20.31 -34.60 -3.20
C ASN A 123 20.26 -34.35 -1.69
N GLU A 124 20.53 -33.09 -1.31
CA GLU A 124 20.32 -32.65 0.07
C GLU A 124 19.68 -31.27 0.15
N ILE A 125 19.06 -31.02 1.29
CA ILE A 125 18.51 -29.69 1.62
C ILE A 125 19.47 -29.01 2.57
N ALA A 126 20.09 -27.92 2.10
CA ALA A 126 21.03 -27.11 2.85
C ALA A 126 20.51 -25.69 3.07
N GLN A 127 20.79 -25.11 4.23
CA GLN A 127 20.40 -23.73 4.52
C GLN A 127 21.53 -22.76 4.09
N ALA A 128 21.17 -21.70 3.35
CA ALA A 128 22.03 -20.56 3.13
C ALA A 128 22.16 -19.77 4.45
N ILE A 129 23.31 -19.83 5.09
CA ILE A 129 23.57 -19.18 6.38
C ILE A 129 24.01 -17.73 6.17
N GLY A 130 24.76 -17.50 5.09
CA GLY A 130 25.27 -16.18 4.71
C GLY A 130 25.52 -16.10 3.21
N ILE A 131 25.81 -14.92 2.72
CA ILE A 131 26.17 -14.65 1.33
C ILE A 131 27.42 -13.75 1.27
N THR A 132 27.94 -13.50 0.07
CA THR A 132 29.04 -12.56 -0.17
C THR A 132 28.78 -11.22 0.53
N GLY A 133 29.73 -10.79 1.37
CA GLY A 133 29.60 -9.57 2.16
C GLY A 133 28.78 -9.70 3.45
N ASN A 134 28.09 -10.82 3.64
CA ASN A 134 27.36 -11.14 4.87
C ASN A 134 27.54 -12.63 5.20
N GLY A 135 28.52 -12.96 6.02
CA GLY A 135 28.89 -14.33 6.36
C GLY A 135 30.00 -14.93 5.48
N CYS A 136 30.12 -14.48 4.22
CA CYS A 136 31.25 -14.77 3.35
C CYS A 136 32.10 -13.53 3.04
N PRO A 137 33.39 -13.69 2.69
CA PRO A 137 34.28 -12.57 2.37
C PRO A 137 33.74 -11.71 1.21
N ALA A 138 33.78 -10.39 1.37
CA ALA A 138 33.27 -9.46 0.36
C ALA A 138 34.14 -9.44 -0.93
N GLY A 139 35.39 -9.90 -0.84
CA GLY A 139 36.31 -9.93 -1.98
C GLY A 139 36.08 -11.06 -2.99
N THR A 140 35.28 -12.03 -2.68
CA THR A 140 34.93 -13.16 -3.56
C THR A 140 33.44 -13.07 -3.92
N PRO A 141 33.09 -12.83 -5.19
CA PRO A 141 31.72 -12.69 -5.60
C PRO A 141 30.99 -14.04 -5.58
N ASN A 142 29.66 -13.97 -5.55
CA ASN A 142 28.77 -15.11 -5.68
C ASN A 142 29.01 -16.27 -4.69
N GLN A 143 29.39 -15.96 -3.45
CA GLN A 143 29.52 -16.98 -2.42
C GLN A 143 28.28 -17.08 -1.55
N VAL A 144 27.92 -18.34 -1.21
CA VAL A 144 26.90 -18.65 -0.23
C VAL A 144 27.55 -19.45 0.89
N GLN A 145 27.32 -19.04 2.12
CA GLN A 145 27.74 -19.79 3.30
C GLN A 145 26.73 -20.90 3.57
N VAL A 146 27.13 -22.14 3.38
CA VAL A 146 26.31 -23.33 3.55
C VAL A 146 27.06 -24.41 4.31
N ARG A 147 26.29 -25.31 4.94
CA ARG A 147 26.82 -26.52 5.54
C ARG A 147 26.25 -27.70 4.80
N PHE A 148 27.10 -28.45 4.06
CA PHE A 148 26.74 -29.67 3.40
C PHE A 148 26.99 -30.89 4.32
N GLN A 149 26.05 -31.84 4.32
CA GLN A 149 26.18 -33.10 5.01
C GLN A 149 26.76 -34.18 4.08
N MET A 150 26.61 -33.96 2.77
CA MET A 150 27.08 -34.87 1.74
C MET A 150 28.17 -34.22 0.87
N ASN A 151 28.98 -35.08 0.24
CA ASN A 151 29.97 -34.61 -0.73
C ASN A 151 29.31 -34.48 -2.11
N HIS A 152 29.47 -33.31 -2.70
CA HIS A 152 28.97 -32.99 -4.05
C HIS A 152 30.13 -32.98 -5.03
N ASN A 153 30.15 -33.96 -5.94
CA ASN A 153 31.18 -34.15 -6.96
C ASN A 153 32.65 -34.16 -6.48
N LEU A 154 32.86 -34.88 -5.36
CA LEU A 154 34.19 -35.27 -4.94
C LEU A 154 34.37 -36.78 -5.23
N ALA A 155 35.28 -37.13 -6.16
CA ALA A 155 35.64 -38.50 -6.47
C ALA A 155 34.47 -39.47 -6.72
N GLY A 156 33.72 -39.27 -7.81
CA GLY A 156 32.62 -40.16 -8.20
C GLY A 156 31.22 -39.68 -7.84
N GLY A 157 31.09 -38.46 -7.38
CA GLY A 157 29.81 -37.79 -7.11
C GLY A 157 29.10 -37.29 -8.37
N SER A 158 28.26 -36.28 -8.21
CA SER A 158 27.42 -35.71 -9.25
C SER A 158 28.23 -35.08 -10.40
N ALA A 159 27.62 -35.02 -11.58
CA ALA A 159 28.21 -34.29 -12.71
C ALA A 159 28.27 -32.78 -12.42
N LEU A 160 29.34 -32.14 -12.89
CA LEU A 160 29.45 -30.67 -12.83
C LEU A 160 28.74 -30.02 -14.02
N PRO A 161 28.15 -28.84 -13.86
CA PRO A 161 27.94 -28.12 -12.61
C PRO A 161 26.82 -28.73 -11.76
N ILE A 162 26.93 -28.62 -10.43
CA ILE A 162 25.95 -29.16 -9.49
C ILE A 162 24.70 -28.27 -9.52
N PRO A 163 23.52 -28.77 -9.87
CA PRO A 163 22.30 -27.98 -9.91
C PRO A 163 21.85 -27.58 -8.50
N VAL A 164 21.37 -26.35 -8.38
CA VAL A 164 20.79 -25.82 -7.15
C VAL A 164 19.44 -25.20 -7.46
N ALA A 165 18.43 -25.66 -6.75
CA ALA A 165 17.10 -25.10 -6.81
C ALA A 165 16.70 -24.47 -5.47
N SER A 166 15.76 -23.57 -5.49
CA SER A 166 15.14 -23.06 -4.29
C SER A 166 14.31 -24.14 -3.62
N TYR A 167 14.49 -24.29 -2.31
CA TYR A 167 13.55 -25.05 -1.48
C TYR A 167 12.83 -24.05 -0.58
N LYS A 168 12.10 -23.14 -1.21
CA LYS A 168 11.50 -22.01 -0.53
C LYS A 168 10.11 -22.33 -0.03
N MET A 169 9.89 -22.04 1.23
CA MET A 169 8.58 -21.89 1.81
C MET A 169 8.27 -20.40 1.96
N PRO A 170 7.02 -19.99 1.84
CA PRO A 170 6.65 -18.62 2.10
C PRO A 170 7.02 -18.22 3.52
N TYR A 171 7.32 -16.97 3.73
CA TYR A 171 7.41 -16.44 5.08
C TYR A 171 6.05 -16.56 5.75
N PRO A 172 5.96 -16.97 7.01
CA PRO A 172 4.68 -17.18 7.68
C PRO A 172 3.88 -15.91 7.81
N ASP A 173 4.60 -14.79 7.85
CA ASP A 173 4.05 -13.46 8.01
C ASP A 173 4.86 -12.50 7.14
N GLY A 174 4.23 -11.93 6.15
CA GLY A 174 4.82 -10.83 5.38
C GLY A 174 4.50 -9.47 6.00
N ILE A 175 3.96 -9.46 7.20
CA ILE A 175 3.47 -8.27 7.87
C ILE A 175 4.27 -8.05 9.13
N LEU A 176 4.93 -6.91 9.19
CA LEU A 176 5.74 -6.54 10.33
C LEU A 176 4.87 -5.86 11.39
N GLN A 177 4.42 -6.65 12.36
CA GLN A 177 3.81 -6.09 13.55
C GLN A 177 4.84 -6.01 14.65
N VAL A 178 5.43 -4.87 14.85
CA VAL A 178 6.35 -4.66 15.96
C VAL A 178 5.55 -4.32 17.20
N ALA A 179 5.73 -5.09 18.26
CA ALA A 179 5.15 -4.77 19.57
C ALA A 179 5.63 -3.37 20.00
N GLY A 180 4.73 -2.38 19.94
CA GLY A 180 4.99 -0.99 20.31
C GLY A 180 5.33 -0.01 19.19
N SER A 181 5.52 -0.42 17.93
CA SER A 181 5.78 0.50 16.81
C SER A 181 4.74 0.44 15.70
N SER A 182 3.95 -0.62 15.56
CA SER A 182 2.77 -0.55 14.70
C SER A 182 1.72 0.29 15.39
N THR A 183 1.82 1.58 15.18
CA THR A 183 0.70 2.46 15.44
C THR A 183 -0.42 2.04 14.50
N ASP A 184 -1.66 2.16 14.94
CA ASP A 184 -2.86 1.94 14.12
C ASP A 184 -2.87 2.72 12.79
N ALA A 185 -1.83 3.49 12.51
CA ALA A 185 -1.61 4.35 11.35
C ALA A 185 -0.47 3.88 10.42
N LEU A 186 0.24 2.80 10.77
CA LEU A 186 1.38 2.30 10.02
C LEU A 186 1.17 0.80 9.70
N LEU A 187 1.33 0.44 8.44
CA LEU A 187 1.38 -0.95 7.98
C LEU A 187 2.67 -1.17 7.20
N GLU A 188 3.42 -2.16 7.62
CA GLU A 188 4.68 -2.56 7.01
C GLU A 188 4.55 -4.00 6.53
N ILE A 189 4.83 -4.22 5.27
CA ILE A 189 4.79 -5.55 4.65
C ILE A 189 6.06 -5.83 3.86
N PHE A 190 6.40 -7.09 3.70
CA PHE A 190 7.50 -7.51 2.85
C PHE A 190 7.14 -8.77 2.06
N GLY A 191 7.82 -8.99 0.96
CA GLY A 191 7.62 -10.11 0.04
C GLY A 191 8.01 -9.74 -1.38
N ASP A 192 7.90 -10.65 -2.31
CA ASP A 192 8.01 -10.33 -3.75
C ASP A 192 6.69 -9.75 -4.25
N ILE A 193 6.40 -8.53 -3.79
CA ILE A 193 5.14 -7.82 -4.06
C ILE A 193 4.98 -7.47 -5.55
N ASN A 194 6.09 -7.30 -6.26
CA ASN A 194 6.08 -6.93 -7.68
C ASN A 194 6.24 -8.15 -8.61
N SER A 195 6.35 -9.35 -8.08
CA SER A 195 6.60 -10.59 -8.83
C SER A 195 7.83 -10.48 -9.76
N ASN A 196 8.87 -9.77 -9.30
CA ASN A 196 10.11 -9.55 -10.03
C ASN A 196 11.27 -10.43 -9.53
N GLY A 197 11.00 -11.33 -8.60
CA GLY A 197 11.99 -12.22 -8.01
C GLY A 197 12.83 -11.57 -6.91
N ALA A 198 12.48 -10.37 -6.48
CA ALA A 198 13.18 -9.67 -5.39
C ALA A 198 12.20 -9.37 -4.25
N ILE A 199 12.70 -9.53 -3.02
CA ILE A 199 11.92 -9.16 -1.85
C ILE A 199 11.87 -7.63 -1.77
N ASN A 200 10.67 -7.10 -1.67
CA ASN A 200 10.39 -5.69 -1.49
C ASN A 200 9.85 -5.45 -0.08
N TYR A 201 10.18 -4.30 0.46
CA TYR A 201 9.63 -3.78 1.70
C TYR A 201 8.69 -2.62 1.37
N VAL A 202 7.44 -2.73 1.76
CA VAL A 202 6.39 -1.74 1.49
C VAL A 202 5.87 -1.18 2.80
N VAL A 203 5.79 0.12 2.86
CA VAL A 203 5.27 0.86 4.01
C VAL A 203 4.09 1.71 3.61
N TYR A 204 3.00 1.54 4.31
CA TYR A 204 1.84 2.42 4.26
C TYR A 204 1.79 3.23 5.55
N GLY A 205 1.74 4.55 5.45
CA GLY A 205 1.73 5.42 6.62
C GLY A 205 0.97 6.71 6.40
N LEU A 206 0.53 7.31 7.49
CA LEU A 206 -0.14 8.60 7.49
C LEU A 206 0.87 9.73 7.70
N THR A 207 0.81 10.75 6.85
CA THR A 207 1.55 12.00 7.01
C THR A 207 0.58 13.17 7.12
N PRO A 208 0.75 14.11 8.07
CA PRO A 208 -0.13 15.27 8.17
C PRO A 208 -0.15 16.07 6.87
N THR A 209 -1.30 16.66 6.54
CA THR A 209 -1.38 17.67 5.48
C THR A 209 -0.61 18.92 5.87
N ILE A 210 -0.11 19.68 4.90
CA ILE A 210 0.57 20.94 5.14
C ILE A 210 -0.26 22.09 4.53
N PRO A 211 -0.76 23.05 5.31
CA PRO A 211 -0.73 23.09 6.78
C PRO A 211 -1.59 21.99 7.42
N ALA A 212 -1.20 21.56 8.63
CA ALA A 212 -2.00 20.61 9.40
C ALA A 212 -3.31 21.27 9.80
N THR A 213 -4.42 20.70 9.37
CA THR A 213 -5.75 21.21 9.67
C THR A 213 -6.49 20.18 10.50
N SER A 214 -7.08 20.61 11.60
CA SER A 214 -7.86 19.77 12.49
C SER A 214 -9.33 20.16 12.47
N VAL A 215 -10.21 19.20 12.63
CA VAL A 215 -11.66 19.39 12.69
C VAL A 215 -12.24 18.67 13.90
N CYS A 216 -13.14 19.33 14.59
CA CYS A 216 -13.90 18.72 15.66
C CYS A 216 -15.12 18.02 15.10
N ILE A 217 -15.27 16.72 15.37
CA ILE A 217 -16.47 15.96 15.03
C ILE A 217 -17.23 15.69 16.35
N PRO A 218 -18.21 16.53 16.72
CA PRO A 218 -18.90 16.38 17.97
C PRO A 218 -19.84 15.17 17.94
N THR A 219 -19.88 14.44 19.04
CA THR A 219 -20.88 13.37 19.25
C THR A 219 -22.21 13.90 19.76
N VAL A 220 -22.22 15.14 20.30
CA VAL A 220 -23.41 15.83 20.82
C VAL A 220 -23.36 17.30 20.39
N VAL A 221 -24.48 17.84 19.95
CA VAL A 221 -24.62 19.24 19.51
C VAL A 221 -25.33 20.05 20.59
N PRO A 222 -24.86 21.26 20.93
CA PRO A 222 -23.64 21.94 20.49
C PRO A 222 -22.46 21.66 21.46
N PRO A 223 -21.26 21.38 20.94
CA PRO A 223 -20.09 21.27 21.80
C PRO A 223 -19.60 22.65 22.18
N THR A 224 -19.42 22.89 23.45
CA THR A 224 -18.76 24.11 23.94
C THR A 224 -17.24 24.00 23.85
N VAL A 225 -16.71 22.79 23.91
CA VAL A 225 -15.27 22.48 23.77
C VAL A 225 -15.11 21.17 23.01
N CYS A 226 -14.17 21.12 22.06
CA CYS A 226 -13.82 19.89 21.38
C CYS A 226 -12.97 18.99 22.29
N ALA A 227 -13.50 17.85 22.68
CA ALA A 227 -12.73 16.85 23.40
C ALA A 227 -11.59 16.30 22.51
N ALA A 228 -10.45 15.94 23.10
CA ALA A 228 -9.31 15.41 22.36
C ALA A 228 -9.67 14.15 21.55
N SER A 229 -10.61 13.32 22.04
CA SER A 229 -11.15 12.16 21.35
C SER A 229 -11.94 12.47 20.08
N ASN A 230 -12.43 13.71 19.93
CA ASN A 230 -13.26 14.16 18.82
C ASN A 230 -12.53 15.14 17.88
N ASN A 231 -11.24 15.38 18.14
CA ASN A 231 -10.40 16.25 17.32
C ASN A 231 -9.63 15.42 16.29
N PHE A 232 -10.06 15.47 15.03
CA PHE A 232 -9.44 14.75 13.93
C PHE A 232 -8.58 15.67 13.09
N THR A 233 -7.41 15.18 12.71
CA THR A 233 -6.50 15.89 11.80
C THR A 233 -6.56 15.25 10.43
N PHE A 234 -6.36 16.07 9.39
CA PHE A 234 -6.28 15.60 8.02
C PHE A 234 -4.89 15.05 7.72
N TYR A 235 -4.85 13.86 7.16
CA TYR A 235 -3.65 13.15 6.77
C TYR A 235 -3.69 12.77 5.30
N ASN A 236 -2.52 12.53 4.74
CA ASN A 236 -2.34 11.84 3.48
C ASN A 236 -1.88 10.42 3.78
N LEU A 237 -2.60 9.42 3.28
CA LEU A 237 -2.10 8.06 3.24
C LEU A 237 -1.05 7.95 2.14
N ARG A 238 0.15 7.55 2.52
CA ARG A 238 1.29 7.41 1.63
C ARG A 238 1.79 5.98 1.58
N ARG A 239 2.42 5.64 0.47
CA ARG A 239 3.07 4.35 0.23
C ARG A 239 4.52 4.56 -0.18
N SER A 240 5.41 3.74 0.35
CA SER A 240 6.75 3.56 -0.18
C SER A 240 7.00 2.09 -0.51
N ILE A 241 7.85 1.84 -1.48
CA ILE A 241 8.36 0.51 -1.81
C ILE A 241 9.87 0.60 -1.97
N THR A 242 10.57 -0.32 -1.35
CA THR A 242 12.05 -0.38 -1.40
C THR A 242 12.46 -1.84 -1.54
N ALA A 243 13.35 -2.11 -2.49
CA ALA A 243 13.95 -3.44 -2.60
C ALA A 243 14.81 -3.71 -1.35
N VAL A 244 14.60 -4.88 -0.74
CA VAL A 244 15.40 -5.30 0.41
C VAL A 244 16.76 -5.76 -0.09
N THR A 245 17.81 -5.00 0.28
CA THR A 245 19.19 -5.37 0.04
C THR A 245 19.84 -5.70 1.38
N PHE A 246 20.58 -6.82 1.44
CA PHE A 246 21.11 -7.33 2.70
C PHE A 246 22.18 -6.45 3.36
N ASN A 247 22.67 -5.45 2.66
CA ASN A 247 23.75 -4.56 3.13
C ASN A 247 23.31 -3.11 3.39
N THR A 248 22.12 -2.74 3.00
CA THR A 248 21.61 -1.38 3.21
C THR A 248 20.21 -1.47 3.76
N GLY A 249 19.99 -0.96 4.97
CA GLY A 249 18.65 -0.92 5.56
C GLY A 249 17.63 -0.29 4.60
N ALA A 250 16.42 -0.85 4.57
CA ALA A 250 15.32 -0.29 3.78
C ALA A 250 14.94 1.10 4.31
N SER A 251 14.62 2.02 3.40
CA SER A 251 14.16 3.36 3.78
C SER A 251 12.67 3.34 4.10
N ASN A 252 12.29 3.82 5.28
CA ASN A 252 10.90 3.81 5.77
C ASN A 252 10.10 5.05 5.36
N ASN A 253 10.58 5.85 4.41
CA ASN A 253 9.94 7.13 4.13
C ASN A 253 8.87 7.00 3.03
N PRO A 254 7.55 6.98 3.38
CA PRO A 254 6.48 6.91 2.40
C PRO A 254 6.52 8.13 1.48
N SER A 255 6.77 7.92 0.19
CA SER A 255 7.00 9.01 -0.76
C SER A 255 5.77 9.39 -1.60
N SER A 256 4.96 8.42 -1.99
CA SER A 256 3.85 8.63 -2.93
C SER A 256 2.52 8.75 -2.20
N PRO A 257 1.80 9.87 -2.32
CA PRO A 257 0.45 9.98 -1.78
C PRO A 257 -0.52 9.11 -2.57
N LEU A 258 -1.27 8.27 -1.87
CA LEU A 258 -2.34 7.43 -2.43
C LEU A 258 -3.71 8.05 -2.22
N VAL A 259 -3.97 8.51 -1.00
CA VAL A 259 -5.25 9.11 -0.62
C VAL A 259 -4.98 10.37 0.18
N GLN A 260 -5.72 11.42 -0.12
CA GLN A 260 -5.67 12.69 0.60
C GLN A 260 -6.88 12.82 1.54
N ASN A 261 -6.74 13.70 2.52
CA ASN A 261 -7.82 14.07 3.45
C ASN A 261 -8.36 12.89 4.30
N VAL A 262 -7.49 11.97 4.68
CA VAL A 262 -7.81 10.91 5.62
C VAL A 262 -7.99 11.53 7.01
N LEU A 263 -9.10 11.23 7.66
CA LEU A 263 -9.40 11.69 9.02
C LEU A 263 -8.83 10.70 10.04
N TYR A 264 -7.94 11.19 10.88
CA TYR A 264 -7.31 10.41 11.93
C TYR A 264 -7.08 11.23 13.20
N ASN A 265 -7.28 10.59 14.33
CA ASN A 265 -7.06 11.19 15.65
C ASN A 265 -5.86 10.52 16.31
N THR A 266 -4.76 11.27 16.47
CA THR A 266 -3.52 10.76 17.06
C THR A 266 -3.64 10.46 18.56
N ALA A 267 -4.55 11.14 19.25
CA ALA A 267 -4.73 10.91 20.70
C ALA A 267 -5.44 9.57 20.99
N THR A 268 -6.29 9.11 20.06
CA THR A 268 -7.03 7.85 20.23
C THR A 268 -6.51 6.72 19.34
N GLY A 269 -5.67 7.03 18.33
CA GLY A 269 -5.22 6.06 17.35
C GLY A 269 -6.31 5.62 16.36
N LYS A 270 -7.38 6.40 16.17
CA LYS A 270 -8.59 5.95 15.47
C LYS A 270 -9.14 7.00 14.50
N GLY A 271 -9.90 6.50 13.53
CA GLY A 271 -10.74 7.32 12.66
C GLY A 271 -12.08 7.71 13.31
N PRO A 272 -12.93 8.48 12.61
CA PRO A 272 -14.24 8.94 13.11
C PRO A 272 -15.20 7.82 13.52
N THR A 273 -15.04 6.62 12.95
CA THR A 273 -15.84 5.43 13.30
C THR A 273 -15.39 4.74 14.59
N GLY A 274 -14.34 5.25 15.25
CA GLY A 274 -13.76 4.63 16.44
C GLY A 274 -12.90 3.40 16.12
N GLN A 275 -12.60 3.14 14.84
CA GLN A 275 -11.75 2.04 14.38
C GLN A 275 -10.36 2.57 13.96
N PRO A 276 -9.30 1.78 14.17
CA PRO A 276 -7.97 2.10 13.66
C PRO A 276 -7.93 2.06 12.13
N LEU A 277 -6.95 2.74 11.53
CA LEU A 277 -6.72 2.63 10.08
C LEU A 277 -6.32 1.20 9.72
N PHE A 278 -5.38 0.63 10.49
CA PHE A 278 -4.95 -0.76 10.37
C PHE A 278 -5.24 -1.49 11.70
N GLY A 279 -6.13 -2.46 11.64
CA GLY A 279 -6.48 -3.29 12.79
C GLY A 279 -6.00 -4.72 12.60
N TYR A 280 -5.54 -5.35 13.66
CA TYR A 280 -5.01 -6.72 13.67
C TYR A 280 -5.82 -7.61 14.62
N PRO A 281 -7.07 -7.97 14.27
CA PRO A 281 -7.98 -8.63 15.20
C PRO A 281 -7.57 -10.06 15.54
N ASN A 282 -6.82 -10.73 14.67
CA ASN A 282 -6.44 -12.12 14.85
C ASN A 282 -4.93 -12.29 14.70
N LEU A 283 -4.31 -12.71 15.79
CA LEU A 283 -2.94 -13.18 15.81
C LEU A 283 -2.95 -14.72 15.84
N VAL A 284 -2.08 -15.34 15.07
CA VAL A 284 -1.98 -16.79 14.92
C VAL A 284 -0.59 -17.23 15.33
N VAL A 285 -0.49 -18.29 16.11
CA VAL A 285 0.79 -18.88 16.51
C VAL A 285 1.17 -19.99 15.53
N VAL A 286 2.33 -19.85 14.90
CA VAL A 286 2.91 -20.82 13.97
C VAL A 286 4.21 -21.37 14.55
N GLY A 287 4.44 -22.67 14.39
CA GLY A 287 5.65 -23.35 14.88
C GLY A 287 5.40 -24.22 16.11
N ILE A 288 6.45 -24.89 16.55
CA ILE A 288 6.45 -25.80 17.71
C ILE A 288 7.38 -25.23 18.79
N VAL A 289 6.99 -25.33 20.05
CA VAL A 289 7.82 -24.93 21.18
C VAL A 289 9.23 -25.54 21.07
N PRO A 290 10.32 -24.79 21.24
CA PRO A 290 10.41 -23.37 21.64
C PRO A 290 10.38 -22.35 20.48
N ASN A 291 10.25 -22.79 19.22
CA ASN A 291 10.37 -21.96 18.03
C ASN A 291 8.99 -21.50 17.52
N GLN A 292 8.16 -21.03 18.40
CA GLN A 292 6.87 -20.45 18.02
C GLN A 292 7.03 -18.98 17.63
N ILE A 293 6.35 -18.59 16.56
CA ILE A 293 6.21 -17.19 16.14
C ILE A 293 4.74 -16.81 16.11
N THR A 294 4.44 -15.59 16.51
CA THR A 294 3.08 -15.04 16.43
C THR A 294 2.99 -14.18 15.18
N VAL A 295 2.05 -14.50 14.32
CA VAL A 295 1.87 -13.87 13.01
C VAL A 295 0.49 -13.24 12.88
N VAL A 296 0.36 -12.25 12.01
CA VAL A 296 -0.90 -11.57 11.75
C VAL A 296 -1.82 -12.45 10.91
N GLY A 297 -2.89 -12.95 11.51
CA GLY A 297 -3.87 -13.80 10.82
C GLY A 297 -4.83 -13.04 9.92
N THR A 298 -5.11 -11.79 10.26
CA THR A 298 -6.09 -10.95 9.57
C THR A 298 -5.77 -9.50 9.77
N ILE A 299 -5.85 -8.70 8.71
CA ILE A 299 -5.80 -7.23 8.76
C ILE A 299 -7.18 -6.68 8.43
N VAL A 300 -7.61 -5.71 9.20
CA VAL A 300 -8.76 -4.87 8.89
C VAL A 300 -8.27 -3.48 8.55
N ILE A 301 -8.58 -3.00 7.37
CA ILE A 301 -8.29 -1.64 6.93
C ILE A 301 -9.58 -0.83 7.02
N THR A 302 -9.54 0.30 7.75
CA THR A 302 -10.68 1.21 7.87
C THR A 302 -10.26 2.61 7.47
N LEU A 303 -10.60 3.04 6.28
CA LEU A 303 -10.22 4.32 5.71
C LEU A 303 -11.40 5.28 5.76
N SER A 304 -11.27 6.35 6.54
CA SER A 304 -12.26 7.45 6.63
C SER A 304 -11.72 8.69 5.94
N ILE A 305 -12.41 9.18 4.91
CA ILE A 305 -11.97 10.28 4.07
C ILE A 305 -12.97 11.42 4.19
N ALA A 306 -12.47 12.63 4.43
CA ALA A 306 -13.30 13.82 4.43
C ALA A 306 -13.77 14.16 3.01
N VAL A 307 -15.06 14.39 2.89
CA VAL A 307 -15.70 14.92 1.70
C VAL A 307 -15.71 16.42 1.82
N ASN A 308 -15.19 17.11 0.81
CA ASN A 308 -15.16 18.55 0.70
C ASN A 308 -14.48 19.28 1.89
N PRO A 309 -13.19 19.06 2.14
CA PRO A 309 -12.46 19.67 3.25
C PRO A 309 -12.33 21.20 3.12
N LYS A 310 -12.68 21.79 1.95
CA LYS A 310 -12.67 23.25 1.72
C LYS A 310 -13.93 23.95 2.22
N SER A 311 -15.01 23.23 2.45
CA SER A 311 -16.23 23.82 3.04
C SER A 311 -16.19 23.80 4.57
N MET A 312 -15.08 24.20 5.15
CA MET A 312 -14.88 24.31 6.60
C MET A 312 -15.74 25.41 7.23
N GLU A 313 -17.00 25.49 6.89
CA GLU A 313 -17.95 26.08 7.79
C GLU A 313 -18.03 25.17 9.02
N VAL A 314 -17.53 25.70 10.10
CA VAL A 314 -17.46 25.16 11.46
C VAL A 314 -18.54 24.09 11.68
N ASN A 315 -18.09 22.83 11.94
CA ASN A 315 -18.89 21.70 12.46
C ASN A 315 -19.63 20.79 11.47
N THR A 316 -19.43 20.83 10.16
CA THR A 316 -20.11 19.89 9.24
C THR A 316 -19.18 19.21 8.25
N VAL A 317 -18.09 18.62 8.72
CA VAL A 317 -17.30 17.75 7.87
C VAL A 317 -18.07 16.44 7.68
N THR A 318 -18.44 16.18 6.44
CA THR A 318 -18.96 14.89 6.02
C THR A 318 -17.78 14.00 5.64
N TRP A 319 -17.86 12.71 5.92
CA TRP A 319 -16.83 11.73 5.54
C TRP A 319 -17.46 10.46 5.01
N HIS A 320 -16.71 9.77 4.17
CA HIS A 320 -17.00 8.41 3.75
C HIS A 320 -16.03 7.44 4.42
N THR A 321 -16.52 6.30 4.83
CA THR A 321 -15.70 5.24 5.40
C THR A 321 -15.77 4.01 4.52
N MET A 322 -14.60 3.47 4.18
CA MET A 322 -14.44 2.19 3.52
C MET A 322 -13.71 1.25 4.45
N ALA A 323 -14.19 0.01 4.55
CA ALA A 323 -13.53 -1.01 5.36
C ALA A 323 -13.40 -2.31 4.56
N THR A 324 -12.28 -2.99 4.73
CA THR A 324 -12.04 -4.31 4.17
C THR A 324 -11.26 -5.16 5.15
N GLN A 325 -11.45 -6.47 5.03
CA GLN A 325 -10.74 -7.46 5.83
C GLN A 325 -9.95 -8.37 4.89
N ILE A 326 -8.66 -8.54 5.18
CA ILE A 326 -7.74 -9.25 4.31
C ILE A 326 -7.03 -10.32 5.14
N ARG A 327 -6.84 -11.48 4.55
CA ARG A 327 -5.99 -12.56 5.08
C ARG A 327 -4.79 -12.72 4.16
N PRO A 328 -3.55 -12.66 4.66
CA PRO A 328 -2.37 -12.96 3.86
C PRO A 328 -2.42 -14.38 3.34
N LEU A 329 -2.24 -14.57 2.03
CA LEU A 329 -2.35 -15.90 1.41
C LEU A 329 -1.24 -16.84 1.90
N ASN A 330 -0.05 -16.32 2.13
CA ASN A 330 1.10 -17.11 2.55
C ASN A 330 0.98 -17.63 3.98
N LEU A 331 0.18 -17.00 4.82
CA LEU A 331 -0.15 -17.54 6.13
C LEU A 331 -0.82 -18.91 6.04
N ILE A 332 -1.72 -19.10 5.08
CA ILE A 332 -2.42 -20.38 4.89
C ILE A 332 -1.40 -21.46 4.52
N ALA A 333 -0.46 -21.17 3.62
CA ALA A 333 0.62 -22.08 3.23
C ALA A 333 1.54 -22.39 4.41
N ALA A 334 1.91 -21.38 5.22
CA ALA A 334 2.74 -21.57 6.41
C ALA A 334 2.04 -22.44 7.48
N LEU A 335 0.75 -22.23 7.69
CA LEU A 335 -0.06 -23.06 8.60
C LEU A 335 -0.16 -24.51 8.13
N ALA A 336 -0.38 -24.73 6.84
CA ALA A 336 -0.40 -26.06 6.24
C ALA A 336 0.95 -26.77 6.39
N ALA A 337 2.06 -26.08 6.16
CA ALA A 337 3.41 -26.58 6.38
C ALA A 337 3.65 -26.94 7.85
N ASN A 338 3.18 -26.12 8.78
CA ASN A 338 3.28 -26.40 10.21
C ASN A 338 2.51 -27.67 10.60
N GLN A 339 1.28 -27.84 10.11
CA GLN A 339 0.47 -29.05 10.35
C GLN A 339 1.11 -30.31 9.76
N ALA A 340 1.80 -30.19 8.63
CA ALA A 340 2.53 -31.28 7.99
C ALA A 340 3.88 -31.59 8.67
N GLY A 341 4.25 -30.94 9.77
CA GLY A 341 5.54 -31.11 10.46
C GLY A 341 6.73 -30.48 9.71
N ALA A 342 6.46 -29.68 8.68
CA ALA A 342 7.47 -29.03 7.84
C ALA A 342 7.78 -27.60 8.29
N SER A 343 7.39 -27.22 9.50
CA SER A 343 7.58 -25.84 10.05
C SER A 343 9.04 -25.38 10.08
N LYS A 344 10.00 -26.31 10.13
CA LYS A 344 11.44 -26.00 10.07
C LYS A 344 11.87 -25.33 8.75
N TYR A 345 11.08 -25.49 7.68
CA TYR A 345 11.36 -24.91 6.37
C TYR A 345 10.63 -23.59 6.15
N VAL A 346 9.72 -23.19 7.05
CA VAL A 346 9.08 -21.88 6.97
C VAL A 346 10.15 -20.82 7.18
N GLY A 347 10.24 -19.89 6.23
CA GLY A 347 11.26 -18.86 6.20
C GLY A 347 11.21 -17.98 7.46
N LYS A 348 12.38 -17.66 8.00
CA LYS A 348 12.52 -16.58 8.98
C LYS A 348 12.53 -15.25 8.23
N LEU A 349 12.43 -14.16 8.99
CA LEU A 349 12.52 -12.81 8.42
C LEU A 349 13.79 -12.65 7.58
N PRO A 350 13.68 -12.08 6.37
CA PRO A 350 14.86 -11.79 5.57
C PRO A 350 15.76 -10.77 6.30
N PRO A 351 17.07 -10.98 6.33
CA PRO A 351 17.99 -9.98 6.87
C PRO A 351 17.94 -8.71 6.02
N GLY A 352 18.19 -7.56 6.63
CA GLY A 352 18.17 -6.25 5.95
C GLY A 352 16.84 -5.52 6.02
N LEU A 353 15.81 -6.11 6.60
CA LEU A 353 14.64 -5.34 7.01
C LEU A 353 15.00 -4.37 8.15
N PRO A 354 14.38 -3.18 8.21
CA PRO A 354 14.62 -2.25 9.32
C PRO A 354 14.18 -2.90 10.61
N MET A 355 15.16 -3.25 11.44
CA MET A 355 14.98 -4.07 12.63
C MET A 355 14.66 -3.23 13.84
N THR A 356 13.40 -3.16 14.20
CA THR A 356 12.96 -2.92 15.57
C THR A 356 12.14 -4.10 16.09
N TYR A 357 12.66 -5.34 15.85
CA TYR A 357 11.94 -6.55 16.25
C TYR A 357 12.20 -6.93 17.69
N PRO A 358 11.20 -7.46 18.42
CA PRO A 358 11.45 -8.16 19.65
C PRO A 358 12.36 -9.37 19.37
N ALA A 359 13.30 -9.63 20.28
CA ALA A 359 14.35 -10.65 20.18
C ALA A 359 13.87 -12.11 19.96
N ASN A 360 12.59 -12.33 19.75
CA ASN A 360 11.94 -13.64 19.64
C ASN A 360 11.48 -13.99 18.23
N TYR A 361 11.91 -13.21 17.23
CA TYR A 361 11.74 -13.57 15.81
C TYR A 361 12.97 -14.24 15.24
#